data_42a9152ad0b2fedec8e5a314981ae6ce
#
_entry.id   42a9152ad0b2fedec8e5a314981ae6ce
#
_cell.length_a   1.000
_cell.length_b   1.000
_cell.length_c   1.000
_cell.angle_alpha   90.00
_cell.angle_beta   90.00
_cell.angle_gamma   90.00
#
_symmetry.space_group_name_H-M   'P 1'
#
loop_
_entity.id
_entity.type
_entity.pdbx_description
1 polymer ?
#
loop_
_entity_poly.entity_id
_entity_poly.type
_entity_poly.pdbx_seq_one_letter_code
_entity_poly.pdbx_strand_id
1 'polypeptide(L)'
;VPDSEKPMPLIILVHGGGFVYNDSQSRQAQLMYRYFRDHGYACASVNYRLAQEAAFPAGVEDVKSAIRFLRANAEKYGYDPERFAIWGESAGGYLSVICGASNDEEFNRVPFIGEDENHPVSSEVQMILDYYGCVEFGTMEDDYRELRIPRIVRWAASLWLQGAIKDTGYEDVESYWMRKDVKTLTE
;
A
#
# COMPACT_ATOMS: atom_id res chain seq x y z
N VAL A 1 -15.27 -13.06 -5.28
CA VAL A 1 -15.36 -12.62 -6.68
C VAL A 1 -16.81 -12.84 -7.10
N PRO A 2 -17.49 -11.84 -7.74
CA PRO A 2 -18.80 -12.04 -8.31
C PRO A 2 -18.81 -13.12 -9.39
N ASP A 3 -19.94 -13.77 -9.60
CA ASP A 3 -20.10 -14.77 -10.66
C ASP A 3 -20.15 -14.04 -12.01
N SER A 4 -19.13 -14.18 -12.84
CA SER A 4 -19.00 -13.49 -14.13
C SER A 4 -18.44 -14.43 -15.18
N GLU A 5 -19.01 -14.38 -16.39
CA GLU A 5 -18.51 -15.16 -17.54
C GLU A 5 -17.17 -14.62 -18.09
N LYS A 6 -16.80 -13.38 -17.70
CA LYS A 6 -15.53 -12.73 -18.14
C LYS A 6 -14.68 -12.38 -16.93
N PRO A 7 -13.34 -12.46 -17.04
CA PRO A 7 -12.46 -11.99 -15.99
C PRO A 7 -12.74 -10.52 -15.62
N MET A 8 -12.91 -10.25 -14.33
CA MET A 8 -13.25 -8.92 -13.82
C MET A 8 -11.99 -8.13 -13.47
N PRO A 9 -12.04 -6.79 -13.54
CA PRO A 9 -10.98 -5.98 -12.97
C PRO A 9 -10.92 -6.19 -11.45
N LEU A 10 -9.70 -6.18 -10.90
CA LEU A 10 -9.46 -6.35 -9.47
C LEU A 10 -9.17 -5.01 -8.79
N ILE A 11 -9.81 -4.77 -7.66
CA ILE A 11 -9.44 -3.68 -6.74
C ILE A 11 -8.81 -4.27 -5.49
N ILE A 12 -7.59 -3.84 -5.21
CA ILE A 12 -6.83 -4.22 -4.02
C ILE A 12 -7.07 -3.16 -2.95
N LEU A 13 -7.62 -3.58 -1.81
CA LEU A 13 -7.99 -2.70 -0.71
C LEU A 13 -6.90 -2.72 0.37
N VAL A 14 -6.30 -1.57 0.63
CA VAL A 14 -5.27 -1.36 1.64
C VAL A 14 -5.83 -0.51 2.78
N HIS A 15 -5.93 -1.09 3.96
CA HIS A 15 -6.55 -0.43 5.11
C HIS A 15 -5.68 0.70 5.68
N GLY A 16 -6.33 1.71 6.25
CA GLY A 16 -5.70 2.74 7.06
C GLY A 16 -5.43 2.28 8.50
N GLY A 17 -5.12 3.22 9.36
CA GLY A 17 -4.86 2.95 10.78
C GLY A 17 -3.51 3.48 11.26
N GLY A 18 -2.98 4.52 10.63
CA GLY A 18 -1.74 5.18 11.04
C GLY A 18 -0.53 4.25 11.08
N PHE A 19 -0.55 3.18 10.30
CA PHE A 19 0.45 2.11 10.25
C PHE A 19 0.59 1.28 11.54
N VAL A 20 -0.23 1.47 12.55
CA VAL A 20 -0.08 0.85 13.89
C VAL A 20 -1.27 0.00 14.33
N TYR A 21 -2.38 0.04 13.63
CA TYR A 21 -3.55 -0.77 13.93
C TYR A 21 -4.40 -1.04 12.68
N ASN A 22 -5.40 -1.87 12.83
CA ASN A 22 -6.33 -2.29 11.80
C ASN A 22 -5.87 -3.54 11.03
N ASP A 23 -6.74 -4.03 10.17
CA ASP A 23 -6.51 -5.22 9.34
C ASP A 23 -7.39 -5.21 8.08
N SER A 24 -7.23 -6.25 7.26
CA SER A 24 -8.00 -6.46 6.02
C SER A 24 -9.52 -6.63 6.22
N GLN A 25 -9.98 -6.83 7.45
CA GLN A 25 -11.40 -6.96 7.81
C GLN A 25 -11.96 -5.69 8.43
N SER A 26 -11.23 -4.59 8.38
CA SER A 26 -11.68 -3.30 8.90
C SER A 26 -13.06 -2.94 8.35
N ARG A 27 -13.81 -2.17 9.13
CA ARG A 27 -15.14 -1.70 8.70
C ARG A 27 -15.08 -0.97 7.35
N GLN A 28 -14.05 -0.18 7.13
CA GLN A 28 -13.85 0.58 5.91
C GLN A 28 -13.59 -0.36 4.72
N ALA A 29 -12.69 -1.32 4.88
CA ALA A 29 -12.42 -2.33 3.85
C ALA A 29 -13.70 -3.10 3.48
N GLN A 30 -14.53 -3.48 4.47
CA GLN A 30 -15.79 -4.17 4.22
C GLN A 30 -16.82 -3.31 3.48
N LEU A 31 -16.89 -2.00 3.77
CA LEU A 31 -17.77 -1.07 3.05
C LEU A 31 -17.33 -0.92 1.59
N MET A 32 -16.02 -0.71 1.36
CA MET A 32 -15.48 -0.59 0.00
C MET A 32 -15.59 -1.89 -0.77
N TYR A 33 -15.34 -3.05 -0.13
CA TYR A 33 -15.59 -4.35 -0.74
C TYR A 33 -17.02 -4.49 -1.28
N ARG A 34 -18.03 -4.14 -0.48
CA ARG A 34 -19.43 -4.20 -0.92
C ARG A 34 -19.70 -3.26 -2.07
N TYR A 35 -19.24 -2.02 -1.95
CA TYR A 35 -19.42 -1.01 -2.98
C TYR A 35 -18.85 -1.45 -4.32
N PHE A 36 -17.58 -1.84 -4.36
CA PHE A 36 -16.93 -2.23 -5.62
C PHE A 36 -17.48 -3.54 -6.18
N ARG A 37 -17.76 -4.52 -5.32
CA ARG A 37 -18.41 -5.76 -5.75
C ARG A 37 -19.77 -5.50 -6.44
N ASP A 38 -20.58 -4.62 -5.88
CA ASP A 38 -21.91 -4.30 -6.43
C ASP A 38 -21.80 -3.51 -7.74
N HIS A 39 -20.61 -3.00 -8.08
CA HIS A 39 -20.29 -2.34 -9.35
C HIS A 39 -19.48 -3.22 -10.31
N GLY A 40 -19.40 -4.52 -10.08
CA GLY A 40 -18.79 -5.47 -11.02
C GLY A 40 -17.28 -5.62 -10.92
N TYR A 41 -16.67 -5.27 -9.79
CA TYR A 41 -15.25 -5.46 -9.54
C TYR A 41 -15.00 -6.69 -8.64
N ALA A 42 -13.94 -7.43 -8.92
CA ALA A 42 -13.34 -8.30 -7.94
C ALA A 42 -12.61 -7.45 -6.88
N CYS A 43 -12.57 -7.92 -5.64
CA CYS A 43 -11.87 -7.20 -4.57
C CYS A 43 -11.01 -8.16 -3.75
N ALA A 44 -9.82 -7.69 -3.38
CA ALA A 44 -8.94 -8.34 -2.41
C ALA A 44 -8.54 -7.32 -1.35
N SER A 45 -8.77 -7.62 -0.08
CA SER A 45 -8.29 -6.80 1.01
C SER A 45 -7.02 -7.42 1.59
N VAL A 46 -5.97 -6.63 1.76
CA VAL A 46 -4.64 -7.10 2.15
C VAL A 46 -4.29 -6.66 3.56
N ASN A 47 -3.54 -7.51 4.26
CA ASN A 47 -2.82 -7.15 5.46
C ASN A 47 -1.38 -6.78 5.11
N TYR A 48 -0.79 -5.92 5.90
CA TYR A 48 0.61 -5.57 5.84
C TYR A 48 1.17 -5.47 7.26
N ARG A 49 2.47 -5.68 7.42
CA ARG A 49 3.14 -5.55 8.72
C ARG A 49 3.00 -4.13 9.27
N LEU A 50 2.51 -4.04 10.49
CA LEU A 50 2.35 -2.79 11.19
C LEU A 50 3.69 -2.30 11.78
N ALA A 51 3.78 -1.03 12.14
CA ALA A 51 5.03 -0.40 12.59
C ALA A 51 5.65 -1.03 13.85
N GLN A 52 4.83 -1.68 14.70
CA GLN A 52 5.32 -2.43 15.84
C GLN A 52 5.86 -3.82 15.48
N GLU A 53 5.55 -4.34 14.29
CA GLU A 53 6.06 -5.63 13.81
C GLU A 53 7.32 -5.44 12.98
N ALA A 54 7.31 -4.46 12.07
CA ALA A 54 8.45 -4.12 11.25
C ALA A 54 8.38 -2.67 10.78
N ALA A 55 9.52 -2.03 10.68
CA ALA A 55 9.66 -0.67 10.20
C ALA A 55 9.47 -0.56 8.68
N PHE A 56 9.33 0.67 8.18
CA PHE A 56 9.43 0.95 6.75
C PHE A 56 10.75 0.34 6.18
N PRO A 57 10.73 -0.29 4.98
CA PRO A 57 9.62 -0.35 4.02
C PRO A 57 8.74 -1.60 4.11
N ALA A 58 8.76 -2.34 5.20
CA ALA A 58 8.13 -3.65 5.31
C ALA A 58 6.65 -3.67 4.86
N GLY A 59 5.85 -2.68 5.27
CA GLY A 59 4.45 -2.59 4.84
C GLY A 59 4.29 -2.40 3.33
N VAL A 60 5.18 -1.65 2.69
CA VAL A 60 5.20 -1.49 1.22
C VAL A 60 5.55 -2.80 0.54
N GLU A 61 6.58 -3.49 1.03
CA GLU A 61 7.03 -4.79 0.50
C GLU A 61 5.92 -5.85 0.60
N ASP A 62 5.18 -5.87 1.71
CA ASP A 62 4.05 -6.78 1.91
C ASP A 62 2.92 -6.53 0.92
N VAL A 63 2.56 -5.27 0.70
CA VAL A 63 1.52 -4.90 -0.27
C VAL A 63 1.96 -5.27 -1.70
N LYS A 64 3.21 -5.00 -2.08
CA LYS A 64 3.75 -5.41 -3.39
C LYS A 64 3.79 -6.92 -3.55
N SER A 65 4.19 -7.65 -2.51
CA SER A 65 4.14 -9.12 -2.47
C SER A 65 2.71 -9.64 -2.68
N ALA A 66 1.71 -9.00 -2.03
CA ALA A 66 0.31 -9.34 -2.22
C ALA A 66 -0.18 -9.06 -3.66
N ILE A 67 0.22 -7.96 -4.27
CA ILE A 67 -0.10 -7.65 -5.68
C ILE A 67 0.43 -8.75 -6.61
N ARG A 68 1.70 -9.15 -6.43
CA ARG A 68 2.31 -10.21 -7.23
C ARG A 68 1.59 -11.56 -7.03
N PHE A 69 1.30 -11.92 -5.78
CA PHE A 69 0.52 -13.13 -5.47
C PHE A 69 -0.85 -13.12 -6.17
N LEU A 70 -1.56 -12.01 -6.10
CA LEU A 70 -2.86 -11.86 -6.75
C LEU A 70 -2.72 -12.00 -8.26
N ARG A 71 -1.73 -11.38 -8.89
CA ARG A 71 -1.51 -11.49 -10.34
C ARG A 71 -1.17 -12.91 -10.77
N ALA A 72 -0.29 -13.59 -10.05
CA ALA A 72 0.08 -14.97 -10.33
C ALA A 72 -1.11 -15.95 -10.21
N ASN A 73 -2.11 -15.62 -9.43
CA ASN A 73 -3.29 -16.44 -9.18
C ASN A 73 -4.57 -15.91 -9.87
N ALA A 74 -4.45 -14.99 -10.81
CA ALA A 74 -5.58 -14.32 -11.44
C ALA A 74 -6.55 -15.30 -12.12
N GLU A 75 -6.05 -16.26 -12.89
CA GLU A 75 -6.85 -17.29 -13.54
C GLU A 75 -7.62 -18.13 -12.53
N LYS A 76 -6.96 -18.56 -11.46
CA LYS A 76 -7.57 -19.37 -10.39
C LYS A 76 -8.77 -18.68 -9.74
N TYR A 77 -8.72 -17.36 -9.60
CA TYR A 77 -9.76 -16.59 -8.92
C TYR A 77 -10.71 -15.85 -9.86
N GLY A 78 -10.49 -15.92 -11.18
CA GLY A 78 -11.41 -15.40 -12.19
C GLY A 78 -11.39 -13.88 -12.36
N TYR A 79 -10.24 -13.22 -12.13
CA TYR A 79 -10.07 -11.81 -12.46
C TYR A 79 -8.95 -11.58 -13.49
N ASP A 80 -8.92 -10.40 -14.06
CA ASP A 80 -8.02 -10.03 -15.14
C ASP A 80 -6.68 -9.50 -14.58
N PRO A 81 -5.53 -10.15 -14.82
CA PRO A 81 -4.25 -9.73 -14.31
C PRO A 81 -3.74 -8.39 -14.84
N GLU A 82 -4.30 -7.94 -15.99
CA GLU A 82 -3.92 -6.66 -16.62
C GLU A 82 -4.78 -5.47 -16.16
N ARG A 83 -5.79 -5.72 -15.32
CA ARG A 83 -6.70 -4.69 -14.84
C ARG A 83 -6.76 -4.65 -13.32
N PHE A 84 -5.65 -4.20 -12.71
CA PHE A 84 -5.52 -4.02 -11.27
C PHE A 84 -5.63 -2.55 -10.90
N ALA A 85 -6.43 -2.25 -9.90
CA ALA A 85 -6.42 -0.98 -9.20
C ALA A 85 -6.07 -1.20 -7.73
N ILE A 86 -5.38 -0.23 -7.14
CA ILE A 86 -5.12 -0.23 -5.70
C ILE A 86 -5.89 0.94 -5.07
N TRP A 87 -6.60 0.65 -4.00
CA TRP A 87 -7.36 1.62 -3.22
C TRP A 87 -6.89 1.60 -1.77
N GLY A 88 -6.69 2.77 -1.20
CA GLY A 88 -6.37 2.86 0.22
C GLY A 88 -6.84 4.18 0.83
N GLU A 89 -7.00 4.17 2.14
CA GLU A 89 -7.36 5.33 2.94
C GLU A 89 -6.27 5.67 3.95
N SER A 90 -6.02 6.94 4.22
CA SER A 90 -5.07 7.39 5.24
C SER A 90 -3.70 6.70 5.05
N ALA A 91 -3.20 5.94 6.04
CA ALA A 91 -1.98 5.15 5.91
C ALA A 91 -2.03 4.16 4.72
N GLY A 92 -3.19 3.55 4.44
CA GLY A 92 -3.40 2.70 3.27
C GLY A 92 -3.37 3.48 1.96
N GLY A 93 -3.83 4.73 1.95
CA GLY A 93 -3.71 5.65 0.83
C GLY A 93 -2.25 5.91 0.48
N TYR A 94 -1.45 6.26 1.48
CA TYR A 94 -0.01 6.40 1.32
C TYR A 94 0.66 5.13 0.73
N LEU A 95 0.37 3.95 1.33
CA LEU A 95 0.91 2.68 0.83
C LEU A 95 0.47 2.42 -0.62
N SER A 96 -0.77 2.78 -0.97
CA SER A 96 -1.29 2.63 -2.33
C SER A 96 -0.53 3.51 -3.33
N VAL A 97 -0.23 4.76 -2.96
CA VAL A 97 0.55 5.67 -3.80
C VAL A 97 1.96 5.16 -3.99
N ILE A 98 2.67 4.79 -2.91
CA ILE A 98 4.04 4.28 -3.02
C ILE A 98 4.10 2.99 -3.84
N CYS A 99 3.19 2.03 -3.59
CA CYS A 99 3.18 0.78 -4.34
C CYS A 99 2.87 0.96 -5.82
N GLY A 100 1.96 1.88 -6.17
CA GLY A 100 1.56 2.10 -7.54
C GLY A 100 2.49 3.04 -8.33
N ALA A 101 3.24 3.92 -7.64
CA ALA A 101 4.17 4.87 -8.25
C ALA A 101 5.62 4.34 -8.30
N SER A 102 5.98 3.31 -7.53
CA SER A 102 7.29 2.69 -7.57
C SER A 102 7.36 1.60 -8.63
N ASN A 103 8.54 1.45 -9.26
CA ASN A 103 8.76 0.39 -10.26
C ASN A 103 8.85 -1.00 -9.61
N ASP A 104 8.92 -2.05 -10.44
CA ASP A 104 8.98 -3.44 -9.96
C ASP A 104 10.29 -3.80 -9.24
N GLU A 105 11.36 -3.04 -9.42
CA GLU A 105 12.65 -3.30 -8.76
C GLU A 105 12.66 -2.78 -7.32
N GLU A 106 11.87 -1.74 -7.04
CA GLU A 106 11.80 -1.15 -5.72
C GLU A 106 10.84 -1.90 -4.81
N PHE A 107 11.24 -2.12 -3.55
CA PHE A 107 10.43 -2.77 -2.52
C PHE A 107 9.96 -4.21 -2.86
N ASN A 108 10.60 -4.91 -3.77
CA ASN A 108 10.27 -6.29 -4.15
C ASN A 108 11.13 -7.34 -3.41
N ARG A 109 11.46 -7.10 -2.13
CA ARG A 109 12.35 -7.97 -1.35
C ARG A 109 11.66 -9.14 -0.68
N VAL A 110 10.35 -9.05 -0.49
CA VAL A 110 9.56 -10.10 0.17
C VAL A 110 8.87 -10.95 -0.88
N PRO A 111 9.27 -12.20 -1.06
CA PRO A 111 8.61 -13.11 -1.99
C PRO A 111 7.22 -13.50 -1.47
N PHE A 112 6.29 -13.77 -2.37
CA PHE A 112 5.03 -14.42 -2.00
C PHE A 112 5.17 -15.95 -1.97
N ILE A 113 4.29 -16.65 -1.27
CA ILE A 113 4.31 -18.10 -1.18
C ILE A 113 4.08 -18.72 -2.56
N GLY A 114 5.09 -19.47 -3.06
CA GLY A 114 5.05 -20.12 -4.36
C GLY A 114 5.56 -19.26 -5.52
N GLU A 115 6.18 -18.12 -5.24
CA GLU A 115 6.87 -17.31 -6.26
C GLU A 115 8.04 -18.10 -6.88
N ASP A 116 8.10 -18.09 -8.20
CA ASP A 116 9.23 -18.65 -8.95
C ASP A 116 10.19 -17.51 -9.31
N GLU A 117 11.38 -17.53 -8.72
CA GLU A 117 12.41 -16.51 -8.97
C GLU A 117 12.85 -16.40 -10.43
N ASN A 118 12.66 -17.47 -11.21
CA ASN A 118 12.99 -17.51 -12.64
C ASN A 118 11.88 -16.89 -13.52
N HIS A 119 10.69 -16.69 -12.95
CA HIS A 119 9.55 -16.10 -13.64
C HIS A 119 8.97 -14.96 -12.79
N PRO A 120 9.64 -13.79 -12.74
CA PRO A 120 9.21 -12.68 -11.91
C PRO A 120 7.82 -12.19 -12.33
N VAL A 121 6.98 -11.94 -11.33
CA VAL A 121 5.62 -11.43 -11.51
C VAL A 121 5.63 -9.95 -11.19
N SER A 122 5.03 -9.12 -12.06
CA SER A 122 4.96 -7.67 -11.86
C SER A 122 4.04 -7.28 -10.67
N SER A 123 4.44 -6.26 -9.94
CA SER A 123 3.63 -5.58 -8.92
C SER A 123 2.95 -4.30 -9.43
N GLU A 124 3.02 -4.01 -10.72
CA GLU A 124 2.39 -2.84 -11.31
C GLU A 124 0.86 -2.84 -11.13
N VAL A 125 0.29 -1.66 -11.01
CA VAL A 125 -1.16 -1.45 -11.03
C VAL A 125 -1.49 -0.34 -12.02
N GLN A 126 -2.65 -0.45 -12.68
CA GLN A 126 -3.05 0.51 -13.71
C GLN A 126 -3.78 1.73 -13.17
N MET A 127 -4.20 1.68 -11.89
CA MET A 127 -4.91 2.78 -11.26
C MET A 127 -4.62 2.83 -9.76
N ILE A 128 -4.39 4.04 -9.27
CA ILE A 128 -4.23 4.33 -7.84
C ILE A 128 -5.43 5.18 -7.40
N LEU A 129 -6.12 4.73 -6.37
CA LEU A 129 -7.23 5.44 -5.74
C LEU A 129 -6.82 5.79 -4.31
N ASP A 130 -6.20 6.95 -4.17
CA ASP A 130 -5.80 7.48 -2.86
C ASP A 130 -6.97 8.23 -2.21
N TYR A 131 -7.31 7.83 -1.00
CA TYR A 131 -8.32 8.48 -0.20
C TYR A 131 -7.69 9.08 1.07
N TYR A 132 -7.43 10.37 1.02
CA TYR A 132 -6.75 11.18 2.06
C TYR A 132 -5.46 10.55 2.61
N GLY A 133 -4.67 9.89 1.77
CA GLY A 133 -3.33 9.45 2.13
C GLY A 133 -2.40 10.65 2.36
N CYS A 134 -1.49 10.52 3.31
CA CYS A 134 -0.44 11.51 3.51
C CYS A 134 0.69 11.22 2.52
N VAL A 135 0.83 12.01 1.48
CA VAL A 135 1.86 11.83 0.45
C VAL A 135 3.11 12.68 0.68
N GLU A 136 3.04 13.62 1.62
CA GLU A 136 4.17 14.44 2.03
C GLU A 136 4.33 14.41 3.55
N PHE A 137 5.48 13.90 4.01
CA PHE A 137 5.80 13.83 5.43
C PHE A 137 6.67 14.99 5.91
N GLY A 138 7.35 15.69 5.01
CA GLY A 138 8.26 16.78 5.35
C GLY A 138 7.60 17.93 6.10
N THR A 139 6.41 18.34 5.68
CA THR A 139 5.63 19.41 6.32
C THR A 139 4.62 18.90 7.36
N MET A 140 4.45 17.60 7.49
CA MET A 140 3.38 16.99 8.28
C MET A 140 3.38 17.43 9.76
N GLU A 141 4.55 17.64 10.37
CA GLU A 141 4.66 18.09 11.77
C GLU A 141 4.08 19.50 11.95
N ASP A 142 4.34 20.39 11.03
CA ASP A 142 3.84 21.76 11.06
C ASP A 142 2.34 21.80 10.73
N ASP A 143 1.90 21.04 9.74
CA ASP A 143 0.49 20.85 9.41
C ASP A 143 -0.30 20.30 10.61
N TYR A 144 0.26 19.32 11.31
CA TYR A 144 -0.37 18.75 12.52
C TYR A 144 -0.47 19.75 13.66
N ARG A 145 0.48 20.68 13.80
CA ARG A 145 0.41 21.76 14.78
C ARG A 145 -0.69 22.76 14.42
N GLU A 146 -0.73 23.16 13.17
CA GLU A 146 -1.71 24.12 12.66
C GLU A 146 -3.15 23.58 12.76
N LEU A 147 -3.35 22.34 12.29
CA LEU A 147 -4.65 21.66 12.30
C LEU A 147 -5.05 21.06 13.65
N ARG A 148 -4.21 21.19 14.68
CA ARG A 148 -4.44 20.63 16.03
C ARG A 148 -4.71 19.12 16.03
N ILE A 149 -4.04 18.38 15.18
CA ILE A 149 -4.18 16.91 15.08
C ILE A 149 -3.79 16.24 16.42
N PRO A 150 -4.54 15.24 16.89
CA PRO A 150 -4.26 14.54 18.14
C PRO A 150 -2.85 13.97 18.21
N ARG A 151 -2.20 14.10 19.38
CA ARG A 151 -0.83 13.61 19.61
C ARG A 151 -0.64 12.12 19.32
N ILE A 152 -1.71 11.32 19.47
CA ILE A 152 -1.67 9.88 19.17
C ILE A 152 -1.41 9.60 17.70
N VAL A 153 -1.99 10.38 16.78
CA VAL A 153 -1.78 10.22 15.33
C VAL A 153 -0.34 10.59 14.98
N ARG A 154 0.17 11.67 15.56
CA ARG A 154 1.56 12.11 15.39
C ARG A 154 2.56 11.04 15.90
N TRP A 155 2.26 10.46 17.06
CA TRP A 155 3.08 9.37 17.63
C TRP A 155 3.07 8.13 16.73
N ALA A 156 1.92 7.73 16.20
CA ALA A 156 1.82 6.57 15.30
C ALA A 156 2.65 6.76 14.02
N ALA A 157 2.53 7.93 13.39
CA ALA A 157 3.33 8.28 12.22
C ALA A 157 4.84 8.29 12.56
N SER A 158 5.23 8.87 13.71
CA SER A 158 6.63 8.93 14.12
C SER A 158 7.24 7.55 14.39
N LEU A 159 6.49 6.60 14.94
CA LEU A 159 6.96 5.22 15.13
C LEU A 159 7.31 4.54 13.81
N TRP A 160 6.45 4.68 12.83
CA TRP A 160 6.67 4.10 11.52
C TRP A 160 7.88 4.72 10.81
N LEU A 161 7.98 6.05 10.87
CA LEU A 161 9.06 6.82 10.27
C LEU A 161 10.42 6.64 10.98
N GLN A 162 10.45 6.52 12.32
CA GLN A 162 11.70 6.27 13.08
C GLN A 162 12.37 4.95 12.72
N GLY A 163 11.57 3.93 12.36
CA GLY A 163 12.12 2.69 11.84
C GLY A 163 12.82 2.89 10.51
N ALA A 164 12.25 3.68 9.62
CA ALA A 164 12.85 4.00 8.31
C ALA A 164 14.22 4.69 8.44
N ILE A 165 14.39 5.58 9.43
CA ILE A 165 15.66 6.29 9.65
C ILE A 165 16.76 5.32 10.12
N LYS A 166 16.46 4.43 11.05
CA LYS A 166 17.47 3.53 11.64
C LYS A 166 18.06 2.55 10.62
N ASP A 167 17.23 2.06 9.72
CA ASP A 167 17.64 1.00 8.78
C ASP A 167 18.30 1.54 7.52
N THR A 168 18.14 2.83 7.20
CA THR A 168 18.60 3.41 5.94
C THR A 168 19.86 4.27 6.08
N GLY A 169 20.30 4.61 7.29
CA GLY A 169 21.46 5.47 7.54
C GLY A 169 21.23 6.95 7.16
N TYR A 170 20.00 7.37 6.99
CA TYR A 170 19.66 8.79 6.80
C TYR A 170 19.56 9.49 8.15
N GLU A 171 20.03 10.74 8.22
CA GLU A 171 20.06 11.52 9.45
C GLU A 171 18.66 11.94 9.94
N ASP A 172 17.70 12.03 8.99
CA ASP A 172 16.32 12.36 9.25
C ASP A 172 15.36 11.76 8.21
N VAL A 173 14.07 11.71 8.55
CA VAL A 173 13.01 11.16 7.69
C VAL A 173 12.81 11.99 6.42
N GLU A 174 12.90 13.30 6.56
CA GLU A 174 12.70 14.25 5.45
C GLU A 174 13.76 14.04 4.37
N SER A 175 15.02 13.90 4.74
CA SER A 175 16.12 13.61 3.80
C SER A 175 15.91 12.28 3.06
N TYR A 176 15.40 11.27 3.74
CA TYR A 176 15.11 9.98 3.11
C TYR A 176 14.01 10.11 2.06
N TRP A 177 12.88 10.70 2.42
CA TRP A 177 11.72 10.85 1.54
C TRP A 177 11.98 11.80 0.37
N MET A 178 12.55 12.99 0.63
CA MET A 178 12.85 13.96 -0.43
C MET A 178 13.79 13.40 -1.51
N ARG A 179 14.76 12.57 -1.14
CA ARG A 179 15.65 11.95 -2.12
C ARG A 179 14.99 10.82 -2.93
N LYS A 180 14.04 10.11 -2.34
CA LYS A 180 13.30 9.02 -3.01
C LYS A 180 12.19 9.57 -3.89
N ASP A 181 11.36 10.47 -3.37
CA ASP A 181 10.22 11.02 -4.09
C ASP A 181 10.64 11.78 -5.35
N VAL A 182 11.68 12.62 -5.26
CA VAL A 182 12.21 13.34 -6.43
C VAL A 182 12.77 12.37 -7.48
N LYS A 183 13.42 11.29 -7.06
CA LYS A 183 14.01 10.31 -7.97
C LYS A 183 12.96 9.45 -8.65
N THR A 184 11.92 9.04 -7.92
CA THR A 184 10.83 8.20 -8.44
C THR A 184 9.90 8.96 -9.38
N LEU A 185 9.76 10.28 -9.20
CA LEU A 185 8.91 11.14 -10.05
C LEU A 185 9.62 11.70 -11.28
N THR A 186 10.95 11.61 -11.36
CA THR A 186 11.77 12.21 -12.45
C THR A 186 12.45 11.19 -13.37
N GLU A 187 12.41 9.91 -13.04
CA GLU A 187 12.84 8.78 -13.87
C GLU A 187 11.64 8.00 -14.39
#